data_965e85b597b73b3e022dbd9e10801926
#
_entry.id   965e85b597b73b3e022dbd9e10801926
#
_cell.length_a   1.000
_cell.length_b   1.000
_cell.length_c   1.000
_cell.angle_alpha   90.00
_cell.angle_beta   90.00
_cell.angle_gamma   90.00
#
_symmetry.space_group_name_H-M   'P 1'
#
loop_
_entity.id
_entity.type
_entity.pdbx_description
1 polymer ?
#
loop_
_entity_poly.entity_id
_entity_poly.type
_entity_poly.pdbx_seq_one_letter_code
_entity_poly.pdbx_strand_id
1 'polypeptide(L)'
;MLSKLETAGKNDQFRTPKHIREMMVRFIDPKPNQLLCDPACGTAGFLITAAEHIRNNYESDMDEAAWEHFSGENGAEPQFTGFETDATTLRISTMNLMLHGVEKPDVRYMDSVSKNNVVTNKFDVILANTPFTGSVDKEDIADTLKAMVNSKQTELLFVALFLRMLELGGRCACIVPNGVLFRTNSKAYTQLRKELVENQKLEAIIYMPSGVFKPYSGVGTAVLVFTKTDAGGTDNVWLYNMEHDGYTLDDKRDLDEKHNDIPDILARWENLEAEKERARTEKSFMVPKEEIEKNEYDFSFNKYTETVYERKEYPPTSEILADLAELNKEIASGLKELEAMLGKDVISK
;
A
#
# COMPACT_ATOMS: atom_id res chain seq x y z
N MET A 1 -12.19 19.80 14.23
CA MET A 1 -12.88 20.26 12.99
C MET A 1 -12.62 19.33 11.82
N LEU A 2 -11.39 18.88 11.59
CA LEU A 2 -11.04 17.94 10.53
C LEU A 2 -11.76 16.56 10.66
N SER A 3 -11.90 16.02 11.87
CA SER A 3 -12.61 14.75 12.13
C SER A 3 -14.10 14.75 11.75
N LYS A 4 -14.73 15.91 11.67
CA LYS A 4 -16.14 16.04 11.22
C LYS A 4 -16.30 16.16 9.71
N LEU A 5 -15.24 16.51 8.98
CA LEU A 5 -15.20 16.43 7.52
C LEU A 5 -15.01 14.99 7.02
N GLU A 6 -14.49 14.11 7.88
CA GLU A 6 -14.35 12.69 7.60
C GLU A 6 -15.67 11.94 7.43
N THR A 7 -16.75 12.44 8.02
CA THR A 7 -18.10 11.82 7.96
C THR A 7 -18.95 12.29 6.79
N ALA A 8 -18.50 13.23 5.97
CA ALA A 8 -19.21 13.69 4.78
C ALA A 8 -18.84 12.84 3.54
N GLY A 9 -18.92 11.52 3.68
CA GLY A 9 -18.58 10.56 2.62
C GLY A 9 -19.41 10.72 1.35
N LYS A 10 -18.77 11.28 0.32
CA LYS A 10 -19.13 11.09 -1.09
C LYS A 10 -17.92 11.02 -2.03
N ASN A 11 -16.71 11.10 -1.51
CA ASN A 11 -15.49 10.91 -2.30
C ASN A 11 -14.78 9.68 -1.80
N ASP A 12 -14.47 8.74 -2.69
CA ASP A 12 -13.67 7.51 -2.48
C ASP A 12 -12.19 7.81 -2.10
N GLN A 13 -11.95 8.83 -1.25
CA GLN A 13 -10.62 9.24 -0.81
C GLN A 13 -10.23 8.43 0.42
N PHE A 14 -9.52 7.35 0.20
CA PHE A 14 -8.92 6.55 1.25
C PHE A 14 -7.67 7.24 1.79
N ARG A 15 -7.68 7.64 3.07
CA ARG A 15 -6.49 8.19 3.71
C ARG A 15 -5.57 7.05 4.13
N THR A 16 -4.35 7.08 3.64
CA THR A 16 -3.32 6.13 4.05
C THR A 16 -2.92 6.40 5.51
N PRO A 17 -2.98 5.41 6.41
CA PRO A 17 -2.56 5.57 7.79
C PRO A 17 -1.12 6.08 7.91
N LYS A 18 -0.84 6.88 8.95
CA LYS A 18 0.47 7.53 9.12
C LYS A 18 1.61 6.53 9.20
N HIS A 19 1.48 5.47 9.99
CA HIS A 19 2.50 4.43 10.16
C HIS A 19 2.82 3.68 8.86
N ILE A 20 1.84 3.49 7.96
CA ILE A 20 2.06 2.91 6.63
C ILE A 20 2.83 3.88 5.73
N ARG A 21 2.50 5.17 5.75
CA ARG A 21 3.25 6.18 4.99
C ARG A 21 4.69 6.29 5.48
N GLU A 22 4.90 6.28 6.79
CA GLU A 22 6.24 6.30 7.41
C GLU A 22 7.06 5.07 7.00
N MET A 23 6.47 3.89 7.00
CA MET A 23 7.11 2.66 6.51
C MET A 23 7.54 2.81 5.04
N MET A 24 6.64 3.27 4.17
CA MET A 24 6.93 3.43 2.73
C MET A 24 7.97 4.51 2.47
N VAL A 25 7.94 5.61 3.20
CA VAL A 25 8.97 6.66 3.11
C VAL A 25 10.33 6.11 3.53
N ARG A 26 10.41 5.28 4.57
CA ARG A 26 11.66 4.63 4.97
C ARG A 26 12.19 3.63 3.95
N PHE A 27 11.33 2.95 3.19
CA PHE A 27 11.78 2.10 2.08
C PHE A 27 12.50 2.88 0.99
N ILE A 28 12.01 4.08 0.70
CA ILE A 28 12.57 4.92 -0.35
C ILE A 28 13.71 5.78 0.18
N ASP A 29 13.62 6.24 1.42
CA ASP A 29 14.59 7.14 2.06
C ASP A 29 14.91 8.37 1.18
N PRO A 30 13.90 9.23 0.91
CA PRO A 30 14.06 10.37 0.01
C PRO A 30 15.07 11.39 0.54
N LYS A 31 15.86 11.98 -0.37
CA LYS A 31 16.96 12.91 -0.06
C LYS A 31 16.61 14.36 -0.39
N PRO A 32 17.33 15.35 0.18
CA PRO A 32 17.03 16.78 -0.01
C PRO A 32 16.99 17.26 -1.46
N ASN A 33 17.78 16.68 -2.35
CA ASN A 33 17.92 17.14 -3.74
C ASN A 33 17.09 16.31 -4.74
N GLN A 34 16.18 15.48 -4.27
CA GLN A 34 15.35 14.66 -5.12
C GLN A 34 13.98 15.28 -5.37
N LEU A 35 13.47 15.16 -6.60
CA LEU A 35 12.11 15.57 -6.96
C LEU A 35 11.13 14.46 -6.58
N LEU A 36 10.17 14.78 -5.71
CA LEU A 36 9.16 13.85 -5.24
C LEU A 36 7.80 14.16 -5.84
N CYS A 37 7.06 13.11 -6.21
CA CYS A 37 5.69 13.25 -6.67
C CYS A 37 4.73 12.27 -6.00
N ASP A 38 3.54 12.78 -5.68
CA ASP A 38 2.35 11.97 -5.41
C ASP A 38 1.26 12.33 -6.42
N PRO A 39 1.07 11.53 -7.49
CA PRO A 39 0.08 11.85 -8.52
C PRO A 39 -1.37 11.50 -8.14
N ALA A 40 -1.61 11.11 -6.89
CA ALA A 40 -2.93 10.95 -6.28
C ALA A 40 -2.92 11.51 -4.85
N CYS A 41 -2.42 12.74 -4.70
CA CYS A 41 -1.90 13.23 -3.42
C CYS A 41 -2.96 13.40 -2.33
N GLY A 42 -4.23 13.49 -2.67
CA GLY A 42 -5.28 13.72 -1.69
C GLY A 42 -4.96 14.92 -0.81
N THR A 43 -4.83 14.72 0.50
CA THR A 43 -4.43 15.77 1.45
C THR A 43 -2.91 15.92 1.61
N ALA A 44 -2.11 15.44 0.66
CA ALA A 44 -0.64 15.47 0.61
C ALA A 44 0.06 14.65 1.72
N GLY A 45 -0.59 13.60 2.20
CA GLY A 45 -0.07 12.83 3.33
C GLY A 45 1.31 12.21 3.09
N PHE A 46 1.59 11.67 1.90
CA PHE A 46 2.91 11.12 1.55
C PHE A 46 3.96 12.22 1.42
N LEU A 47 3.64 13.33 0.75
CA LEU A 47 4.56 14.45 0.56
C LEU A 47 4.97 15.06 1.90
N ILE A 48 4.01 15.22 2.84
CA ILE A 48 4.29 15.70 4.19
C ILE A 48 5.18 14.72 4.95
N THR A 49 4.86 13.42 4.91
CA THR A 49 5.67 12.41 5.60
C THR A 49 7.10 12.37 5.05
N ALA A 50 7.27 12.54 3.73
CA ALA A 50 8.59 12.65 3.09
C ALA A 50 9.32 13.94 3.50
N ALA A 51 8.63 15.08 3.57
CA ALA A 51 9.20 16.34 4.02
C ALA A 51 9.67 16.27 5.50
N GLU A 52 8.85 15.68 6.37
CA GLU A 52 9.22 15.42 7.76
C GLU A 52 10.45 14.48 7.85
N HIS A 53 10.48 13.44 7.04
CA HIS A 53 11.60 12.49 6.99
C HIS A 53 12.91 13.18 6.56
N ILE A 54 12.88 13.95 5.48
CA ILE A 54 14.05 14.69 4.96
C ILE A 54 14.56 15.64 6.05
N ARG A 55 13.68 16.43 6.66
CA ARG A 55 14.06 17.37 7.70
C ARG A 55 14.64 16.68 8.93
N ASN A 56 14.04 15.58 9.38
CA ASN A 56 14.48 14.89 10.59
C ASN A 56 15.82 14.15 10.42
N ASN A 57 16.15 13.70 9.20
CA ASN A 57 17.33 12.87 8.97
C ASN A 57 18.48 13.61 8.24
N TYR A 58 18.17 14.68 7.49
CA TYR A 58 19.12 15.35 6.58
C TYR A 58 19.19 16.86 6.76
N GLU A 59 18.55 17.44 7.79
CA GLU A 59 18.57 18.89 8.04
C GLU A 59 20.01 19.47 8.10
N SER A 60 20.94 18.74 8.73
CA SER A 60 22.34 19.15 8.83
C SER A 60 23.09 19.15 7.49
N ASP A 61 22.59 18.44 6.50
CA ASP A 61 23.21 18.27 5.18
C ASP A 61 22.61 19.24 4.14
N MET A 62 21.59 20.01 4.54
CA MET A 62 20.88 20.95 3.66
C MET A 62 21.57 22.32 3.69
N ASP A 63 22.13 22.72 2.55
CA ASP A 63 22.58 24.08 2.30
C ASP A 63 21.41 25.01 1.91
N GLU A 64 21.68 26.28 1.65
CA GLU A 64 20.68 27.29 1.28
C GLU A 64 19.89 26.86 0.02
N ALA A 65 20.57 26.32 -0.99
CA ALA A 65 19.93 25.85 -2.23
C ALA A 65 19.00 24.66 -1.99
N ALA A 66 19.38 23.71 -1.13
CA ALA A 66 18.54 22.59 -0.74
C ALA A 66 17.30 23.06 0.04
N TRP A 67 17.43 24.08 0.89
CA TRP A 67 16.30 24.68 1.59
C TRP A 67 15.35 25.43 0.66
N GLU A 68 15.87 26.18 -0.32
CA GLU A 68 15.06 26.83 -1.35
C GLU A 68 14.29 25.80 -2.19
N HIS A 69 14.93 24.69 -2.56
CA HIS A 69 14.31 23.57 -3.26
C HIS A 69 13.21 22.92 -2.40
N PHE A 70 13.50 22.66 -1.11
CA PHE A 70 12.55 22.10 -0.15
C PHE A 70 11.32 22.99 0.05
N SER A 71 11.53 24.31 0.25
CA SER A 71 10.44 25.25 0.48
C SER A 71 9.72 25.68 -0.80
N GLY A 72 10.34 25.51 -1.98
CA GLY A 72 9.86 26.00 -3.27
C GLY A 72 10.04 27.51 -3.46
N GLU A 73 10.90 28.17 -2.66
CA GLU A 73 11.14 29.61 -2.69
C GLU A 73 12.13 30.05 -3.77
N ASN A 74 12.27 31.35 -3.93
CA ASN A 74 13.23 32.04 -4.80
C ASN A 74 13.28 31.56 -6.27
N GLY A 75 12.21 30.86 -6.73
CA GLY A 75 12.13 30.34 -8.08
C GLY A 75 12.84 28.98 -8.26
N ALA A 76 13.27 28.35 -7.16
CA ALA A 76 13.76 26.98 -7.19
C ALA A 76 12.66 26.01 -7.68
N GLU A 77 13.07 24.93 -8.34
CA GLU A 77 12.14 23.88 -8.70
C GLU A 77 11.57 23.23 -7.42
N PRO A 78 10.23 23.16 -7.25
CA PRO A 78 9.66 22.63 -6.02
C PRO A 78 9.99 21.16 -5.84
N GLN A 79 10.51 20.77 -4.67
CA GLN A 79 10.85 19.39 -4.34
C GLN A 79 9.62 18.48 -4.30
N PHE A 80 8.49 19.02 -3.85
CA PHE A 80 7.26 18.25 -3.63
C PHE A 80 6.19 18.64 -4.63
N THR A 81 5.80 17.71 -5.50
CA THR A 81 4.72 17.88 -6.49
C THR A 81 3.57 16.96 -6.18
N GLY A 82 2.33 17.48 -6.17
CA GLY A 82 1.11 16.70 -6.00
C GLY A 82 0.12 16.93 -7.13
N PHE A 83 -0.64 15.88 -7.52
CA PHE A 83 -1.77 16.02 -8.44
C PHE A 83 -3.07 15.64 -7.73
N GLU A 84 -4.10 16.45 -7.91
CA GLU A 84 -5.42 16.25 -7.29
C GLU A 84 -6.52 16.75 -8.23
N THR A 85 -7.64 16.03 -8.30
CA THR A 85 -8.80 16.36 -9.16
C THR A 85 -9.93 17.03 -8.40
N ASP A 86 -9.96 16.99 -7.07
CA ASP A 86 -10.92 17.71 -6.25
C ASP A 86 -10.36 19.05 -5.80
N ALA A 87 -11.02 20.14 -6.17
CA ALA A 87 -10.57 21.50 -5.89
C ALA A 87 -10.53 21.82 -4.38
N THR A 88 -11.39 21.18 -3.57
CA THR A 88 -11.39 21.37 -2.11
C THR A 88 -10.22 20.66 -1.49
N THR A 89 -9.99 19.43 -1.88
CA THR A 89 -8.86 18.62 -1.41
C THR A 89 -7.53 19.23 -1.84
N LEU A 90 -7.44 19.77 -3.06
CA LEU A 90 -6.25 20.51 -3.52
C LEU A 90 -5.90 21.70 -2.61
N ARG A 91 -6.90 22.48 -2.19
CA ARG A 91 -6.68 23.58 -1.23
C ARG A 91 -6.20 23.06 0.13
N ILE A 92 -6.80 21.97 0.60
CA ILE A 92 -6.40 21.34 1.86
C ILE A 92 -4.96 20.85 1.76
N SER A 93 -4.59 20.16 0.68
CA SER A 93 -3.22 19.65 0.49
C SER A 93 -2.19 20.75 0.42
N THR A 94 -2.48 21.85 -0.30
CA THR A 94 -1.62 23.04 -0.35
C THR A 94 -1.40 23.63 1.03
N MET A 95 -2.50 23.89 1.76
CA MET A 95 -2.42 24.45 3.12
C MET A 95 -1.68 23.49 4.08
N ASN A 96 -1.89 22.19 3.92
CA ASN A 96 -1.27 21.18 4.76
C ASN A 96 0.25 21.12 4.55
N LEU A 97 0.73 21.18 3.31
CA LEU A 97 2.15 21.27 2.99
C LEU A 97 2.78 22.58 3.55
N MET A 98 2.09 23.70 3.40
CA MET A 98 2.57 24.98 3.96
C MET A 98 2.70 24.92 5.49
N LEU A 99 1.77 24.31 6.20
CA LEU A 99 1.83 24.11 7.66
C LEU A 99 3.00 23.22 8.10
N HIS A 100 3.54 22.39 7.18
CA HIS A 100 4.67 21.51 7.43
C HIS A 100 6.01 22.05 6.85
N GLY A 101 6.05 23.32 6.48
CA GLY A 101 7.27 24.03 6.10
C GLY A 101 7.61 24.00 4.61
N VAL A 102 6.71 23.53 3.76
CA VAL A 102 6.82 23.68 2.29
C VAL A 102 6.05 24.96 1.92
N GLU A 103 6.74 26.09 1.80
CA GLU A 103 6.09 27.40 1.71
C GLU A 103 5.37 27.64 0.39
N LYS A 104 5.94 27.14 -0.72
CA LYS A 104 5.35 27.22 -2.07
C LYS A 104 5.18 25.83 -2.68
N PRO A 105 4.20 25.03 -2.19
CA PRO A 105 3.98 23.68 -2.68
C PRO A 105 3.45 23.68 -4.12
N ASP A 106 3.94 22.75 -4.94
CA ASP A 106 3.45 22.54 -6.31
C ASP A 106 2.32 21.50 -6.35
N VAL A 107 1.12 21.91 -5.93
CA VAL A 107 -0.07 21.05 -6.03
C VAL A 107 -0.93 21.50 -7.21
N ARG A 108 -1.11 20.59 -8.19
CA ARG A 108 -1.78 20.88 -9.46
C ARG A 108 -3.17 20.26 -9.53
N TYR A 109 -4.14 21.04 -10.02
CA TYR A 109 -5.43 20.50 -10.43
C TYR A 109 -5.25 19.70 -11.72
N MET A 110 -5.18 18.37 -11.62
CA MET A 110 -4.87 17.51 -12.74
C MET A 110 -5.45 16.11 -12.58
N ASP A 111 -6.08 15.61 -13.63
CA ASP A 111 -6.34 14.19 -13.80
C ASP A 111 -5.05 13.52 -14.30
N SER A 112 -4.45 12.75 -13.42
CA SER A 112 -3.10 12.19 -13.58
C SER A 112 -2.97 11.24 -14.77
N VAL A 113 -4.01 10.48 -15.09
CA VAL A 113 -4.00 9.49 -16.18
C VAL A 113 -4.49 10.06 -17.52
N SER A 114 -4.97 11.30 -17.50
CA SER A 114 -5.52 11.96 -18.70
C SER A 114 -4.46 12.37 -19.69
N LYS A 115 -4.90 12.66 -20.91
CA LYS A 115 -4.06 13.22 -22.00
C LYS A 115 -3.43 14.56 -21.64
N ASN A 116 -4.00 15.30 -20.70
CA ASN A 116 -3.48 16.60 -20.27
C ASN A 116 -2.22 16.45 -19.40
N ASN A 117 -2.01 15.30 -18.80
CA ASN A 117 -0.77 15.01 -18.10
C ASN A 117 0.31 14.57 -19.10
N VAL A 118 1.21 15.48 -19.43
CA VAL A 118 2.33 15.25 -20.33
C VAL A 118 3.66 14.99 -19.63
N VAL A 119 3.65 14.92 -18.28
CA VAL A 119 4.86 14.72 -17.48
C VAL A 119 5.45 13.33 -17.73
N THR A 120 6.74 13.30 -18.04
CA THR A 120 7.51 12.08 -18.31
C THR A 120 8.95 12.27 -17.83
N ASN A 121 9.58 11.21 -17.30
CA ASN A 121 10.99 11.17 -16.90
C ASN A 121 11.42 12.41 -16.10
N LYS A 122 10.70 12.69 -15.01
CA LYS A 122 10.94 13.91 -14.23
C LYS A 122 11.30 13.65 -12.77
N PHE A 123 10.69 12.66 -12.14
CA PHE A 123 10.75 12.50 -10.69
C PHE A 123 11.73 11.41 -10.27
N ASP A 124 12.51 11.68 -9.25
CA ASP A 124 13.37 10.71 -8.58
C ASP A 124 12.57 9.74 -7.72
N VAL A 125 11.49 10.24 -7.12
CA VAL A 125 10.69 9.49 -6.15
C VAL A 125 9.20 9.65 -6.42
N ILE A 126 8.49 8.52 -6.42
CA ILE A 126 7.02 8.50 -6.38
C ILE A 126 6.57 7.72 -5.14
N LEU A 127 5.74 8.37 -4.33
CA LEU A 127 5.07 7.79 -3.16
C LEU A 127 3.58 7.99 -3.32
N ALA A 128 2.81 6.93 -3.48
CA ALA A 128 1.39 7.07 -3.79
C ALA A 128 0.53 5.93 -3.24
N ASN A 129 -0.73 6.24 -3.00
CA ASN A 129 -1.78 5.26 -2.83
C ASN A 129 -2.70 5.32 -4.06
N THR A 130 -2.70 4.25 -4.88
CA THR A 130 -3.53 4.24 -6.09
C THR A 130 -5.01 4.18 -5.75
N PRO A 131 -5.91 4.75 -6.56
CA PRO A 131 -7.33 4.45 -6.45
C PRO A 131 -7.57 2.93 -6.58
N PHE A 132 -8.34 2.35 -5.63
CA PHE A 132 -8.53 0.89 -5.58
C PHE A 132 -9.55 0.37 -6.57
N THR A 133 -10.43 1.23 -7.02
CA THR A 133 -11.51 0.92 -7.96
C THR A 133 -11.72 2.09 -8.90
N GLY A 134 -12.21 1.80 -10.09
CA GLY A 134 -12.56 2.81 -11.07
C GLY A 134 -12.15 2.42 -12.48
N SER A 135 -12.75 3.10 -13.42
CA SER A 135 -12.38 2.97 -14.83
C SER A 135 -12.46 4.33 -15.50
N VAL A 136 -11.53 4.58 -16.39
CA VAL A 136 -11.44 5.83 -17.17
C VAL A 136 -11.87 5.53 -18.60
N ASP A 137 -12.54 6.49 -19.25
CA ASP A 137 -12.91 6.35 -20.64
C ASP A 137 -11.64 6.33 -21.52
N LYS A 138 -11.61 5.36 -22.47
CA LYS A 138 -10.41 5.15 -23.30
C LYS A 138 -9.96 6.41 -24.04
N GLU A 139 -10.90 7.27 -24.38
CA GLU A 139 -10.61 8.50 -25.13
C GLU A 139 -9.87 9.53 -24.30
N ASP A 140 -10.03 9.50 -22.98
CA ASP A 140 -9.41 10.44 -22.05
C ASP A 140 -8.02 9.99 -21.56
N ILE A 141 -7.73 8.68 -21.65
CA ILE A 141 -6.44 8.13 -21.20
C ILE A 141 -5.32 8.60 -22.13
N ALA A 142 -4.17 8.99 -21.56
CA ALA A 142 -2.96 9.32 -22.30
C ALA A 142 -2.49 8.14 -23.19
N ASP A 143 -2.12 8.42 -24.43
CA ASP A 143 -1.75 7.36 -25.39
C ASP A 143 -0.52 6.57 -24.97
N THR A 144 0.41 7.20 -24.26
CA THR A 144 1.59 6.55 -23.66
C THR A 144 1.20 5.48 -22.64
N LEU A 145 0.16 5.72 -21.84
CA LEU A 145 -0.34 4.74 -20.87
C LEU A 145 -1.08 3.59 -21.56
N LYS A 146 -1.85 3.88 -22.62
CA LYS A 146 -2.50 2.84 -23.44
C LYS A 146 -1.50 1.90 -24.09
N ALA A 147 -0.37 2.43 -24.53
CA ALA A 147 0.72 1.64 -25.13
C ALA A 147 1.36 0.68 -24.10
N MET A 148 1.52 1.14 -22.85
CA MET A 148 2.07 0.33 -21.76
C MET A 148 1.07 -0.72 -21.27
N VAL A 149 -0.18 -0.31 -21.03
CA VAL A 149 -1.23 -1.15 -20.45
C VAL A 149 -2.55 -0.93 -21.19
N ASN A 150 -2.98 -1.92 -21.96
CA ASN A 150 -4.28 -1.84 -22.66
C ASN A 150 -5.43 -2.13 -21.69
N SER A 151 -5.69 -1.19 -20.78
CA SER A 151 -6.71 -1.28 -19.74
C SER A 151 -7.42 0.04 -19.55
N LYS A 152 -8.62 -0.01 -18.94
CA LYS A 152 -9.37 1.13 -18.41
C LYS A 152 -9.28 1.22 -16.89
N GLN A 153 -8.72 0.20 -16.25
CA GLN A 153 -8.70 0.09 -14.79
C GLN A 153 -7.70 1.08 -14.19
N THR A 154 -8.16 1.90 -13.27
CA THR A 154 -7.36 2.97 -12.66
C THR A 154 -6.12 2.44 -11.97
N GLU A 155 -6.21 1.34 -11.24
CA GLU A 155 -5.09 0.74 -10.52
C GLU A 155 -3.93 0.32 -11.44
N LEU A 156 -4.22 -0.14 -12.67
CA LEU A 156 -3.18 -0.47 -13.65
C LEU A 156 -2.60 0.78 -14.32
N LEU A 157 -3.47 1.74 -14.64
CA LEU A 157 -3.07 2.99 -15.28
C LEU A 157 -2.15 3.82 -14.38
N PHE A 158 -2.37 3.80 -13.06
CA PHE A 158 -1.52 4.53 -12.13
C PHE A 158 -0.12 3.92 -12.02
N VAL A 159 0.02 2.60 -11.99
CA VAL A 159 1.37 1.98 -11.99
C VAL A 159 2.11 2.27 -13.31
N ALA A 160 1.41 2.21 -14.46
CA ALA A 160 1.98 2.61 -15.73
C ALA A 160 2.37 4.12 -15.77
N LEU A 161 1.56 4.96 -15.13
CA LEU A 161 1.84 6.39 -14.95
C LEU A 161 3.11 6.61 -14.13
N PHE A 162 3.31 5.87 -13.05
CA PHE A 162 4.52 6.00 -12.22
C PHE A 162 5.77 5.68 -13.04
N LEU A 163 5.75 4.60 -13.82
CA LEU A 163 6.84 4.26 -14.74
C LEU A 163 7.10 5.35 -15.77
N ARG A 164 6.05 5.99 -16.30
CA ARG A 164 6.20 7.11 -17.25
C ARG A 164 6.83 8.34 -16.59
N MET A 165 6.41 8.67 -15.35
CA MET A 165 6.79 9.91 -14.68
C MET A 165 8.16 9.83 -14.00
N LEU A 166 8.59 8.67 -13.55
CA LEU A 166 9.92 8.46 -12.99
C LEU A 166 10.99 8.69 -14.05
N GLU A 167 12.13 9.26 -13.63
CA GLU A 167 13.36 9.23 -14.41
C GLU A 167 14.07 7.86 -14.30
N LEU A 168 15.11 7.65 -15.08
CA LEU A 168 15.94 6.45 -14.97
C LEU A 168 16.68 6.46 -13.63
N GLY A 169 16.57 5.37 -12.87
CA GLY A 169 17.05 5.27 -11.50
C GLY A 169 16.06 5.77 -10.44
N GLY A 170 14.97 6.39 -10.87
CA GLY A 170 13.92 6.84 -9.97
C GLY A 170 13.17 5.67 -9.31
N ARG A 171 12.76 5.86 -8.07
CA ARG A 171 12.19 4.83 -7.20
C ARG A 171 10.73 5.10 -6.85
N CYS A 172 9.96 4.03 -6.75
CA CYS A 172 8.55 4.09 -6.38
C CYS A 172 8.25 3.16 -5.20
N ALA A 173 7.48 3.67 -4.24
CA ALA A 173 6.70 2.83 -3.35
C ALA A 173 5.23 3.20 -3.50
N CYS A 174 4.41 2.25 -3.92
CA CYS A 174 3.00 2.50 -4.14
C CYS A 174 2.11 1.41 -3.55
N ILE A 175 0.93 1.82 -3.07
CA ILE A 175 -0.09 0.90 -2.60
C ILE A 175 -1.00 0.55 -3.77
N VAL A 176 -1.21 -0.75 -3.95
CA VAL A 176 -2.12 -1.31 -4.96
C VAL A 176 -3.10 -2.29 -4.32
N PRO A 177 -4.32 -2.44 -4.84
CA PRO A 177 -5.22 -3.50 -4.39
C PRO A 177 -4.66 -4.87 -4.79
N ASN A 178 -4.87 -5.89 -3.95
CA ASN A 178 -4.36 -7.24 -4.17
C ASN A 178 -4.73 -7.82 -5.55
N GLY A 179 -5.82 -7.33 -6.17
CA GLY A 179 -6.19 -7.71 -7.53
C GLY A 179 -5.09 -7.47 -8.57
N VAL A 180 -4.23 -6.47 -8.39
CA VAL A 180 -3.08 -6.22 -9.27
C VAL A 180 -2.08 -7.38 -9.22
N LEU A 181 -1.96 -8.05 -8.08
CA LEU A 181 -0.95 -9.09 -7.84
C LEU A 181 -1.28 -10.41 -8.53
N PHE A 182 -2.55 -10.80 -8.58
CA PHE A 182 -2.93 -12.16 -8.98
C PHE A 182 -4.02 -12.27 -10.05
N ARG A 183 -4.73 -11.18 -10.41
CA ARG A 183 -5.78 -11.28 -11.43
C ARG A 183 -5.20 -11.74 -12.77
N THR A 184 -5.89 -12.71 -13.41
CA THR A 184 -5.55 -13.27 -14.72
C THR A 184 -6.69 -13.09 -15.74
N ASN A 185 -7.83 -12.54 -15.31
CA ASN A 185 -9.01 -12.32 -16.15
C ASN A 185 -8.78 -11.31 -17.29
N SER A 186 -7.68 -10.57 -17.26
CA SER A 186 -7.23 -9.67 -18.33
C SER A 186 -5.72 -9.76 -18.49
N LYS A 187 -5.25 -9.85 -19.72
CA LYS A 187 -3.82 -9.86 -20.08
C LYS A 187 -3.08 -8.61 -19.57
N ALA A 188 -3.81 -7.50 -19.36
CA ALA A 188 -3.23 -6.25 -18.90
C ALA A 188 -2.57 -6.38 -17.50
N TYR A 189 -3.15 -7.15 -16.58
CA TYR A 189 -2.55 -7.40 -15.27
C TYR A 189 -1.22 -8.16 -15.37
N THR A 190 -1.21 -9.25 -16.14
CA THR A 190 0.03 -10.03 -16.36
C THR A 190 1.08 -9.22 -17.12
N GLN A 191 0.67 -8.40 -18.09
CA GLN A 191 1.58 -7.53 -18.85
C GLN A 191 2.25 -6.50 -17.94
N LEU A 192 1.50 -5.87 -17.04
CA LEU A 192 2.06 -4.91 -16.07
C LEU A 192 3.04 -5.59 -15.10
N ARG A 193 2.68 -6.75 -14.55
CA ARG A 193 3.59 -7.50 -13.66
C ARG A 193 4.85 -7.95 -14.38
N LYS A 194 4.71 -8.40 -15.62
CA LYS A 194 5.86 -8.72 -16.49
C LYS A 194 6.74 -7.50 -16.72
N GLU A 195 6.16 -6.34 -17.02
CA GLU A 195 6.90 -5.08 -17.19
C GLU A 195 7.75 -4.76 -15.95
N LEU A 196 7.16 -4.85 -14.75
CA LEU A 196 7.86 -4.59 -13.48
C LEU A 196 9.03 -5.54 -13.23
N VAL A 197 8.91 -6.81 -13.62
CA VAL A 197 9.93 -7.84 -13.35
C VAL A 197 11.00 -7.87 -14.45
N GLU A 198 10.61 -7.73 -15.73
CA GLU A 198 11.51 -7.92 -16.86
C GLU A 198 12.28 -6.66 -17.22
N ASN A 199 11.56 -5.52 -17.27
CA ASN A 199 12.12 -4.28 -17.79
C ASN A 199 12.51 -3.30 -16.69
N GLN A 200 11.98 -3.48 -15.49
CA GLN A 200 12.28 -2.66 -14.33
C GLN A 200 13.00 -3.49 -13.25
N LYS A 201 13.30 -2.88 -12.10
CA LYS A 201 13.79 -3.59 -10.92
C LYS A 201 12.68 -3.63 -9.86
N LEU A 202 11.91 -4.71 -9.80
CA LEU A 202 10.98 -4.96 -8.71
C LEU A 202 11.77 -5.46 -7.49
N GLU A 203 11.75 -4.70 -6.41
CA GLU A 203 12.57 -4.95 -5.22
C GLU A 203 11.79 -5.69 -4.13
N ALA A 204 10.53 -5.27 -3.88
CA ALA A 204 9.73 -5.85 -2.79
C ALA A 204 8.23 -5.80 -3.04
N ILE A 205 7.51 -6.73 -2.42
CA ILE A 205 6.06 -6.75 -2.29
C ILE A 205 5.71 -7.01 -0.83
N ILE A 206 5.09 -6.03 -0.16
CA ILE A 206 4.62 -6.16 1.21
C ILE A 206 3.11 -6.31 1.18
N TYR A 207 2.61 -7.49 1.49
CA TYR A 207 1.17 -7.76 1.56
C TYR A 207 0.63 -7.23 2.87
N MET A 208 -0.44 -6.46 2.78
CA MET A 208 -1.11 -5.88 3.95
C MET A 208 -2.45 -6.57 4.18
N PRO A 209 -2.82 -6.85 5.44
CA PRO A 209 -4.08 -7.50 5.75
C PRO A 209 -5.27 -6.63 5.37
N SER A 210 -6.39 -7.28 5.05
CA SER A 210 -7.67 -6.59 4.92
C SER A 210 -8.03 -5.94 6.26
N GLY A 211 -8.39 -4.65 6.24
CA GLY A 211 -8.68 -3.90 7.46
C GLY A 211 -7.71 -2.77 7.74
N VAL A 212 -6.51 -2.73 7.15
CA VAL A 212 -5.57 -1.60 7.29
C VAL A 212 -6.23 -0.26 6.91
N PHE A 213 -7.10 -0.27 5.90
CA PHE A 213 -7.81 0.93 5.42
C PHE A 213 -9.22 1.09 5.99
N LYS A 214 -9.62 0.33 7.00
CA LYS A 214 -10.90 0.54 7.67
C LYS A 214 -10.94 1.88 8.43
N PRO A 215 -12.11 2.51 8.57
CA PRO A 215 -13.43 2.06 8.11
C PRO A 215 -13.72 2.31 6.61
N TYR A 216 -12.79 2.86 5.85
CA TYR A 216 -13.01 3.27 4.45
C TYR A 216 -13.08 2.10 3.48
N SER A 217 -12.21 1.09 3.66
CA SER A 217 -12.14 -0.08 2.79
C SER A 217 -11.71 -1.33 3.55
N GLY A 218 -12.37 -2.46 3.25
CA GLY A 218 -11.95 -3.79 3.71
C GLY A 218 -11.13 -4.57 2.67
N VAL A 219 -10.69 -3.91 1.58
CA VAL A 219 -9.91 -4.56 0.52
C VAL A 219 -8.49 -4.82 0.99
N GLY A 220 -8.00 -6.05 0.79
CA GLY A 220 -6.58 -6.36 0.97
C GLY A 220 -5.75 -5.64 -0.08
N THR A 221 -4.61 -5.11 0.35
CA THR A 221 -3.71 -4.29 -0.47
C THR A 221 -2.27 -4.76 -0.31
N ALA A 222 -1.40 -4.28 -1.18
CA ALA A 222 0.03 -4.48 -1.03
C ALA A 222 0.81 -3.22 -1.40
N VAL A 223 2.00 -3.09 -0.82
CA VAL A 223 2.99 -2.10 -1.25
C VAL A 223 3.90 -2.74 -2.27
N LEU A 224 4.04 -2.12 -3.44
CA LEU A 224 5.07 -2.44 -4.43
C LEU A 224 6.22 -1.45 -4.28
N VAL A 225 7.45 -1.96 -4.21
CA VAL A 225 8.67 -1.14 -4.22
C VAL A 225 9.48 -1.52 -5.45
N PHE A 226 9.76 -0.55 -6.32
CA PHE A 226 10.51 -0.78 -7.55
C PHE A 226 11.33 0.44 -7.98
N THR A 227 12.37 0.19 -8.75
CA THR A 227 13.20 1.21 -9.40
C THR A 227 12.99 1.14 -10.91
N LYS A 228 12.80 2.29 -11.55
CA LYS A 228 12.75 2.38 -13.02
C LYS A 228 14.15 2.24 -13.60
N THR A 229 14.34 1.25 -14.42
CA THR A 229 15.64 0.98 -15.08
C THR A 229 15.54 0.92 -16.60
N ASP A 230 14.35 0.57 -17.14
CA ASP A 230 14.10 0.30 -18.56
C ASP A 230 15.10 -0.71 -19.18
N ALA A 231 15.86 -1.42 -18.34
CA ALA A 231 16.89 -2.39 -18.69
C ALA A 231 16.86 -3.68 -17.86
N GLY A 232 15.79 -3.86 -17.06
CA GLY A 232 15.67 -4.96 -16.11
C GLY A 232 16.46 -4.70 -14.83
N GLY A 233 16.87 -5.77 -14.14
CA GLY A 233 17.64 -5.68 -12.87
C GLY A 233 16.95 -6.33 -11.68
N THR A 234 15.83 -7.01 -11.90
CA THR A 234 15.22 -7.88 -10.90
C THR A 234 15.96 -9.22 -10.89
N ASP A 235 16.69 -9.50 -9.84
CA ASP A 235 17.28 -10.83 -9.59
C ASP A 235 16.39 -11.63 -8.63
N ASN A 236 16.01 -11.00 -7.52
CA ASN A 236 15.11 -11.55 -6.52
C ASN A 236 14.13 -10.47 -6.08
N VAL A 237 12.92 -10.89 -5.72
CA VAL A 237 11.91 -10.03 -5.14
C VAL A 237 11.69 -10.42 -3.68
N TRP A 238 11.79 -9.47 -2.78
CA TRP A 238 11.47 -9.70 -1.38
C TRP A 238 9.96 -9.68 -1.16
N LEU A 239 9.43 -10.77 -0.62
CA LEU A 239 8.03 -10.89 -0.24
C LEU A 239 7.91 -10.84 1.28
N TYR A 240 6.99 -10.04 1.79
CA TYR A 240 6.64 -10.01 3.21
C TYR A 240 5.12 -10.02 3.39
N ASN A 241 4.62 -10.98 4.17
CA ASN A 241 3.21 -11.07 4.54
C ASN A 241 2.98 -10.41 5.90
N MET A 242 2.55 -9.15 5.88
CA MET A 242 2.17 -8.43 7.10
C MET A 242 0.84 -8.97 7.63
N GLU A 243 0.81 -9.36 8.88
CA GLU A 243 -0.39 -9.84 9.57
C GLU A 243 -1.01 -8.72 10.42
N HIS A 244 -0.16 -7.86 10.98
CA HIS A 244 -0.57 -6.80 11.90
C HIS A 244 0.22 -5.50 11.64
N ASP A 245 -0.48 -4.38 11.68
CA ASP A 245 0.11 -3.06 11.45
C ASP A 245 0.16 -2.16 12.69
N GLY A 246 0.01 -2.74 13.89
CA GLY A 246 0.00 -2.00 15.15
C GLY A 246 -1.36 -1.46 15.55
N TYR A 247 -2.42 -1.85 14.83
CA TYR A 247 -3.80 -1.44 15.12
C TYR A 247 -4.74 -2.63 14.94
N THR A 248 -5.90 -2.58 15.61
CA THR A 248 -6.95 -3.58 15.38
C THR A 248 -7.46 -3.49 13.95
N LEU A 249 -7.77 -4.65 13.33
CA LEU A 249 -8.23 -4.72 11.93
C LEU A 249 -9.75 -4.59 11.79
N ASP A 250 -10.41 -4.02 12.80
CA ASP A 250 -11.83 -3.67 12.79
C ASP A 250 -12.05 -2.19 12.43
N ASP A 251 -13.31 -1.73 12.43
CA ASP A 251 -13.66 -0.38 12.02
C ASP A 251 -13.20 0.71 13.01
N LYS A 252 -12.81 0.33 14.24
CA LYS A 252 -12.35 1.28 15.26
C LYS A 252 -10.88 1.63 15.10
N ARG A 253 -10.07 0.68 14.62
CA ARG A 253 -8.63 0.87 14.43
C ARG A 253 -7.96 1.34 15.71
N ASP A 254 -8.26 0.68 16.85
CA ASP A 254 -7.63 0.97 18.12
C ASP A 254 -6.15 0.54 18.11
N LEU A 255 -5.30 1.29 18.80
CA LEU A 255 -3.87 1.01 18.89
C LEU A 255 -3.61 -0.36 19.54
N ASP A 256 -2.83 -1.22 18.87
CA ASP A 256 -2.42 -2.55 19.34
C ASP A 256 -0.91 -2.75 19.11
N GLU A 257 -0.10 -2.10 19.94
CA GLU A 257 1.36 -2.11 19.83
C GLU A 257 1.97 -3.51 19.94
N LYS A 258 1.27 -4.47 20.56
CA LYS A 258 1.76 -5.84 20.73
C LYS A 258 1.75 -6.61 19.42
N HIS A 259 0.86 -6.27 18.52
CA HIS A 259 0.70 -6.90 17.21
C HIS A 259 1.07 -5.88 16.13
N ASN A 260 2.38 -5.72 15.88
CA ASN A 260 2.91 -4.77 14.92
C ASN A 260 4.13 -5.35 14.19
N ASP A 261 3.96 -5.64 12.92
CA ASP A 261 5.02 -6.19 12.07
C ASP A 261 5.92 -5.10 11.46
N ILE A 262 5.54 -3.82 11.51
CA ILE A 262 6.29 -2.73 10.85
C ILE A 262 7.74 -2.62 11.32
N PRO A 263 8.05 -2.72 12.64
CA PRO A 263 9.44 -2.70 13.07
C PRO A 263 10.27 -3.86 12.51
N ASP A 264 9.69 -5.06 12.42
CA ASP A 264 10.34 -6.23 11.82
C ASP A 264 10.54 -6.04 10.30
N ILE A 265 9.54 -5.53 9.59
CA ILE A 265 9.62 -5.21 8.15
C ILE A 265 10.79 -4.26 7.88
N LEU A 266 10.90 -3.19 8.66
CA LEU A 266 11.94 -2.18 8.47
C LEU A 266 13.34 -2.69 8.81
N ALA A 267 13.48 -3.47 9.89
CA ALA A 267 14.76 -4.09 10.26
C ALA A 267 15.24 -5.08 9.18
N ARG A 268 14.32 -5.83 8.55
CA ARG A 268 14.64 -6.75 7.45
C ARG A 268 14.96 -6.01 6.16
N TRP A 269 14.23 -4.93 5.86
CA TRP A 269 14.51 -4.08 4.70
C TRP A 269 15.92 -3.50 4.73
N GLU A 270 16.40 -3.11 5.90
CA GLU A 270 17.77 -2.61 6.11
C GLU A 270 18.84 -3.71 5.92
N ASN A 271 18.46 -4.99 5.96
CA ASN A 271 19.40 -6.13 5.81
C ASN A 271 18.81 -7.26 4.94
N LEU A 272 18.47 -6.91 3.68
CA LEU A 272 17.90 -7.85 2.71
C LEU A 272 18.81 -9.04 2.36
N GLU A 273 20.12 -8.93 2.58
CA GLU A 273 21.04 -10.07 2.36
C GLU A 273 20.71 -11.26 3.28
N ALA A 274 20.29 -11.00 4.51
CA ALA A 274 19.88 -12.05 5.45
C ALA A 274 18.57 -12.75 5.05
N GLU A 275 17.75 -12.13 4.18
CA GLU A 275 16.49 -12.70 3.70
C GLU A 275 16.70 -13.76 2.61
N LYS A 276 17.89 -13.85 1.99
CA LYS A 276 18.19 -14.82 0.91
C LYS A 276 18.15 -16.28 1.38
N GLU A 277 18.48 -16.53 2.63
CA GLU A 277 18.53 -17.87 3.21
C GLU A 277 17.27 -18.26 4.00
N ARG A 278 16.25 -17.40 4.02
CA ARG A 278 15.03 -17.65 4.77
C ARG A 278 14.18 -18.74 4.18
N ALA A 279 13.61 -19.56 5.08
CA ALA A 279 12.69 -20.63 4.71
C ALA A 279 11.38 -20.07 4.16
N ARG A 280 10.84 -20.72 3.15
CA ARG A 280 9.55 -20.37 2.51
C ARG A 280 8.33 -20.59 3.42
N THR A 281 8.53 -21.11 4.61
CA THR A 281 7.53 -21.29 5.67
C THR A 281 7.37 -20.07 6.56
N GLU A 282 8.27 -19.07 6.42
CA GLU A 282 8.24 -17.84 7.21
C GLU A 282 7.38 -16.75 6.55
N LYS A 283 7.11 -15.65 7.29
CA LYS A 283 6.31 -14.52 6.75
C LYS A 283 7.08 -13.67 5.73
N SER A 284 8.39 -13.84 5.60
CA SER A 284 9.18 -13.16 4.57
C SER A 284 10.28 -14.04 4.01
N PHE A 285 10.56 -13.87 2.74
CA PHE A 285 11.58 -14.58 2.00
C PHE A 285 11.85 -13.93 0.64
N MET A 286 12.96 -14.29 0.01
CA MET A 286 13.28 -13.91 -1.36
C MET A 286 12.73 -14.90 -2.37
N VAL A 287 12.23 -14.38 -3.49
CA VAL A 287 11.78 -15.18 -4.65
C VAL A 287 12.61 -14.82 -5.86
N PRO A 288 13.35 -15.78 -6.46
CA PRO A 288 14.10 -15.55 -7.69
C PRO A 288 13.19 -15.16 -8.87
N LYS A 289 13.70 -14.32 -9.75
CA LYS A 289 12.99 -13.88 -10.95
C LYS A 289 12.49 -15.05 -11.80
N GLU A 290 13.32 -16.06 -11.99
CA GLU A 290 13.03 -17.25 -12.81
C GLU A 290 11.81 -18.02 -12.25
N GLU A 291 11.62 -18.02 -10.93
CA GLU A 291 10.46 -18.65 -10.31
C GLU A 291 9.19 -17.83 -10.55
N ILE A 292 9.29 -16.50 -10.51
CA ILE A 292 8.17 -15.60 -10.83
C ILE A 292 7.77 -15.75 -12.29
N GLU A 293 8.72 -15.83 -13.19
CA GLU A 293 8.48 -16.06 -14.63
C GLU A 293 7.79 -17.41 -14.86
N LYS A 294 8.28 -18.48 -14.23
CA LYS A 294 7.70 -19.83 -14.29
C LYS A 294 6.26 -19.87 -13.79
N ASN A 295 5.92 -19.01 -12.83
CA ASN A 295 4.58 -18.84 -12.29
C ASN A 295 3.74 -17.78 -13.04
N GLU A 296 4.10 -17.46 -14.30
CA GLU A 296 3.36 -16.52 -15.17
C GLU A 296 3.20 -15.12 -14.56
N TYR A 297 4.20 -14.66 -13.83
CA TYR A 297 4.23 -13.37 -13.11
C TYR A 297 3.05 -13.21 -12.12
N ASP A 298 2.57 -14.29 -11.54
CA ASP A 298 1.62 -14.25 -10.45
C ASP A 298 2.36 -13.86 -9.16
N PHE A 299 1.94 -12.77 -8.52
CA PHE A 299 2.55 -12.27 -7.28
C PHE A 299 1.80 -12.73 -6.02
N SER A 300 0.99 -13.79 -6.09
CA SER A 300 0.32 -14.32 -4.90
C SER A 300 1.33 -14.93 -3.92
N PHE A 301 1.36 -14.43 -2.69
CA PHE A 301 2.26 -14.93 -1.64
C PHE A 301 2.22 -16.46 -1.47
N ASN A 302 1.00 -17.00 -1.44
CA ASN A 302 0.76 -18.44 -1.23
C ASN A 302 1.34 -19.36 -2.34
N LYS A 303 1.67 -18.81 -3.53
CA LYS A 303 2.33 -19.59 -4.58
C LYS A 303 3.78 -19.91 -4.27
N TYR A 304 4.40 -19.07 -3.45
CA TYR A 304 5.82 -19.14 -3.12
C TYR A 304 6.07 -19.66 -1.70
N THR A 305 5.01 -19.80 -0.89
CA THR A 305 5.08 -20.31 0.48
C THR A 305 5.09 -21.84 0.47
N GLU A 306 5.98 -22.43 1.25
CA GLU A 306 5.98 -23.85 1.56
C GLU A 306 5.08 -24.09 2.78
N THR A 307 4.10 -24.97 2.64
CA THR A 307 3.24 -25.36 3.76
C THR A 307 3.84 -26.60 4.42
N VAL A 308 4.30 -26.45 5.65
CA VAL A 308 4.64 -27.62 6.46
C VAL A 308 3.34 -28.25 6.93
N TYR A 309 3.02 -29.40 6.39
CA TYR A 309 1.88 -30.17 6.83
C TYR A 309 2.21 -30.86 8.16
N GLU A 310 1.94 -30.20 9.28
CA GLU A 310 1.88 -30.85 10.57
C GLU A 310 0.60 -31.68 10.64
N ARG A 311 0.76 -33.01 10.66
CA ARG A 311 -0.37 -33.91 10.85
C ARG A 311 -0.92 -33.71 12.26
N LYS A 312 -1.99 -32.90 12.37
CA LYS A 312 -2.73 -32.80 13.64
C LYS A 312 -3.33 -34.18 13.93
N GLU A 313 -2.86 -34.84 14.97
CA GLU A 313 -3.53 -36.00 15.53
C GLU A 313 -4.80 -35.53 16.26
N TYR A 314 -5.92 -35.82 15.67
CA TYR A 314 -7.20 -35.56 16.33
C TYR A 314 -7.54 -36.72 17.29
N PRO A 315 -8.16 -36.44 18.43
CA PRO A 315 -8.64 -37.49 19.30
C PRO A 315 -9.60 -38.44 18.55
N PRO A 316 -9.71 -39.67 18.98
CA PRO A 316 -10.63 -40.65 18.35
C PRO A 316 -12.04 -40.08 18.25
N THR A 317 -12.75 -40.39 17.18
CA THR A 317 -14.12 -39.90 16.93
C THR A 317 -15.06 -40.16 18.11
N SER A 318 -14.85 -41.26 18.83
CA SER A 318 -15.62 -41.63 20.05
C SER A 318 -15.41 -40.62 21.20
N GLU A 319 -14.21 -40.08 21.37
CA GLU A 319 -13.90 -39.09 22.38
C GLU A 319 -14.52 -37.74 22.02
N ILE A 320 -14.39 -37.32 20.77
CA ILE A 320 -15.03 -36.07 20.26
C ILE A 320 -16.57 -36.16 20.42
N LEU A 321 -17.17 -37.32 20.17
CA LEU A 321 -18.61 -37.51 20.34
C LEU A 321 -19.01 -37.48 21.82
N ALA A 322 -18.17 -37.98 22.71
CA ALA A 322 -18.42 -37.94 24.16
C ALA A 322 -18.39 -36.50 24.68
N ASP A 323 -17.36 -35.70 24.27
CA ASP A 323 -17.22 -34.31 24.62
C ASP A 323 -18.41 -33.46 24.09
N LEU A 324 -18.83 -33.70 22.85
CA LEU A 324 -20.03 -33.07 22.28
C LEU A 324 -21.30 -33.40 23.06
N ALA A 325 -21.44 -34.64 23.53
CA ALA A 325 -22.60 -35.05 24.33
C ALA A 325 -22.60 -34.41 25.73
N GLU A 326 -21.43 -34.21 26.31
CA GLU A 326 -21.26 -33.52 27.60
C GLU A 326 -21.57 -32.01 27.45
N LEU A 327 -21.00 -31.35 26.46
CA LEU A 327 -21.29 -29.95 26.15
C LEU A 327 -22.78 -29.68 25.89
N ASN A 328 -23.44 -30.57 25.18
CA ASN A 328 -24.88 -30.48 24.94
C ASN A 328 -25.69 -30.57 26.27
N LYS A 329 -25.24 -31.40 27.21
CA LYS A 329 -25.90 -31.47 28.55
C LYS A 329 -25.70 -30.19 29.35
N GLU A 330 -24.49 -29.60 29.29
CA GLU A 330 -24.21 -28.34 29.94
C GLU A 330 -25.03 -27.19 29.33
N ILE A 331 -25.13 -27.11 28.01
CA ILE A 331 -25.98 -26.15 27.32
C ILE A 331 -27.43 -26.31 27.72
N ALA A 332 -27.96 -27.56 27.76
CA ALA A 332 -29.33 -27.84 28.14
C ALA A 332 -29.60 -27.46 29.62
N SER A 333 -28.62 -27.65 30.50
CA SER A 333 -28.72 -27.25 31.91
C SER A 333 -28.72 -25.72 32.07
N GLY A 334 -27.79 -25.03 31.37
CA GLY A 334 -27.71 -23.56 31.34
C GLY A 334 -28.97 -22.90 30.79
N LEU A 335 -29.56 -23.49 29.74
CA LEU A 335 -30.83 -23.00 29.19
C LEU A 335 -31.99 -23.16 30.21
N LYS A 336 -32.04 -24.26 30.94
CA LYS A 336 -33.06 -24.44 32.00
C LYS A 336 -32.90 -23.48 33.15
N GLU A 337 -31.67 -23.19 33.55
CA GLU A 337 -31.38 -22.16 34.54
C GLU A 337 -31.79 -20.77 34.09
N LEU A 338 -31.49 -20.42 32.84
CA LEU A 338 -31.90 -19.14 32.21
C LEU A 338 -33.44 -19.02 32.16
N GLU A 339 -34.13 -20.10 31.74
CA GLU A 339 -35.59 -20.15 31.72
C GLU A 339 -36.18 -19.96 33.13
N ALA A 340 -35.57 -20.56 34.14
CA ALA A 340 -35.98 -20.39 35.54
C ALA A 340 -35.79 -18.97 36.06
N MET A 341 -34.71 -18.28 35.64
CA MET A 341 -34.40 -16.91 36.01
C MET A 341 -35.30 -15.87 35.30
N LEU A 342 -35.67 -16.11 34.05
CA LEU A 342 -36.48 -15.19 33.25
C LEU A 342 -37.99 -15.27 33.54
N GLY A 343 -38.47 -16.31 34.22
CA GLY A 343 -39.90 -16.53 34.45
C GLY A 343 -40.67 -16.93 33.19
N LYS A 344 -41.84 -17.58 33.35
CA LYS A 344 -42.62 -18.14 32.24
C LYS A 344 -43.24 -17.11 31.27
N ASP A 345 -43.09 -15.82 31.54
CA ASP A 345 -43.79 -14.76 30.78
C ASP A 345 -42.99 -14.19 29.59
N VAL A 346 -41.74 -14.63 29.32
CA VAL A 346 -40.88 -14.07 28.28
C VAL A 346 -40.77 -15.00 27.04
N ILE A 347 -41.21 -16.24 27.15
CA ILE A 347 -41.03 -17.28 26.08
C ILE A 347 -42.24 -17.43 25.17
N SER A 348 -43.30 -16.65 25.37
CA SER A 348 -44.55 -16.72 24.55
C SER A 348 -44.83 -15.42 23.79
N LYS A 349 -43.85 -14.88 23.08
CA LYS A 349 -44.09 -13.86 22.03
C LYS A 349 -43.27 -14.12 20.79
#